data_819f1de8636a18ef9163989f85d7a20a
#
_entry.id   819f1de8636a18ef9163989f85d7a20a
#
_cell.length_a   1.000
_cell.length_b   1.000
_cell.length_c   1.000
_cell.angle_alpha   90.00
_cell.angle_beta   90.00
_cell.angle_gamma   90.00
#
_symmetry.space_group_name_H-M   'P 1'
#
loop_
_entity.id
_entity.type
_entity.pdbx_description
1 polymer ?
#
loop_
_entity_poly.entity_id
_entity_poly.type
_entity_poly.pdbx_seq_one_letter_code
_entity_poly.pdbx_strand_id
1 'polypeptide(L)' 'MMPLSMVNGGEPSVIPKVGGKEEIRKFLETLGFVVGGTVTVVSENDGNLIVNVKDSRIAINQDMARHIMI' A
#
# COMPACT_ATOMS: atom_id res chain seq x y z
N MET A 1 -8.08 -6.58 10.19
CA MET A 1 -7.50 -5.98 8.98
C MET A 1 -7.95 -4.54 8.81
N MET A 2 -7.06 -3.68 8.37
CA MET A 2 -7.41 -2.28 8.12
C MET A 2 -6.79 -1.85 6.79
N PRO A 3 -7.38 -0.88 6.09
CA PRO A 3 -6.77 -0.37 4.86
C PRO A 3 -5.47 0.38 5.17
N LEU A 4 -4.54 0.32 4.23
CA LEU A 4 -3.25 0.98 4.37
C LEU A 4 -3.41 2.49 4.63
N SER A 5 -4.47 3.09 4.09
CA SER A 5 -4.78 4.51 4.29
C SER A 5 -5.01 4.89 5.75
N MET A 6 -5.25 3.92 6.62
CA MET A 6 -5.50 4.15 8.05
C MET A 6 -4.33 3.70 8.94
N VAL A 7 -3.25 3.22 8.34
CA VAL A 7 -2.11 2.72 9.10
C VAL A 7 -1.21 3.87 9.53
N ASN A 8 -0.80 3.86 10.80
CA ASN A 8 0.23 4.77 11.27
C ASN A 8 1.57 4.31 10.72
N GLY A 9 2.38 5.24 10.26
CA GLY A 9 3.62 4.93 9.58
C GLY A 9 4.73 4.47 10.51
N GLY A 10 5.84 4.08 9.91
CA GLY A 10 7.11 3.84 10.59
C GLY A 10 7.52 2.39 10.70
N GLU A 11 6.59 1.44 10.68
CA GLU A 11 6.93 0.02 10.81
C GLU A 11 6.52 -0.77 9.57
N PRO A 12 7.35 -1.75 9.15
CA PRO A 12 6.96 -2.61 8.03
C PRO A 12 5.79 -3.50 8.40
N SER A 13 4.89 -3.69 7.45
CA SER A 13 3.73 -4.55 7.61
C SER A 13 3.65 -5.52 6.44
N VAL A 14 3.26 -6.76 6.73
CA VAL A 14 3.02 -7.75 5.69
C VAL A 14 1.61 -7.52 5.14
N ILE A 15 1.44 -7.66 3.83
CA ILE A 15 0.16 -7.46 3.15
C ILE A 15 -0.59 -8.79 3.07
N PRO A 16 -1.68 -8.98 3.84
CA PRO A 16 -2.45 -10.22 3.75
C PRO A 16 -3.46 -10.22 2.60
N LYS A 17 -3.85 -9.03 2.12
CA LYS A 17 -4.87 -8.96 1.07
C LYS A 17 -4.75 -7.66 0.29
N VAL A 18 -4.93 -7.76 -1.02
CA VAL A 18 -5.11 -6.60 -1.91
C VAL A 18 -6.49 -6.74 -2.52
N GLY A 19 -7.36 -5.76 -2.25
CA GLY A 19 -8.75 -5.77 -2.71
C GLY A 19 -8.95 -5.01 -4.00
N GLY A 20 -10.24 -4.82 -4.35
CA GLY A 20 -10.63 -4.10 -5.54
C GLY A 20 -10.82 -4.97 -6.76
N LYS A 21 -11.14 -4.32 -7.88
CA LYS A 21 -11.31 -5.02 -9.15
C LYS A 21 -9.97 -5.55 -9.65
N GLU A 22 -10.03 -6.55 -10.50
CA GLU A 22 -8.84 -7.18 -11.04
C GLU A 22 -7.85 -6.18 -11.64
N GLU A 23 -8.35 -5.19 -12.36
CA GLU A 23 -7.49 -4.17 -12.97
C GLU A 23 -6.70 -3.39 -11.92
N ILE A 24 -7.35 -3.04 -10.82
CA ILE A 24 -6.70 -2.32 -9.74
C ILE A 24 -5.68 -3.22 -9.05
N ARG A 25 -6.04 -4.47 -8.78
CA ARG A 25 -5.12 -5.42 -8.16
C ARG A 25 -3.88 -5.64 -9.01
N LYS A 26 -4.06 -5.79 -10.33
CA LYS A 26 -2.94 -5.97 -11.24
C LYS A 26 -2.04 -4.74 -11.28
N PHE A 27 -2.64 -3.55 -11.29
CA PHE A 27 -1.88 -2.32 -11.25
C PHE A 27 -1.05 -2.22 -9.98
N LEU A 28 -1.66 -2.47 -8.82
CA LEU A 28 -0.96 -2.43 -7.54
C LEU A 28 0.15 -3.48 -7.49
N GLU A 29 -0.09 -4.64 -8.06
CA GLU A 29 0.92 -5.70 -8.15
C GLU A 29 2.14 -5.25 -8.95
N THR A 30 1.93 -4.49 -10.03
CA THR A 30 3.07 -3.97 -10.81
C THR A 30 3.91 -3.00 -10.00
N LEU A 31 3.32 -2.34 -9.00
CA LEU A 31 4.04 -1.44 -8.11
C LEU A 31 4.73 -2.18 -6.96
N GLY A 32 4.42 -3.45 -6.78
CA GLY A 32 5.02 -4.25 -5.72
C GLY A 32 4.08 -4.61 -4.57
N PHE A 33 2.82 -4.17 -4.62
CA PHE A 33 1.85 -4.50 -3.58
C PHE A 33 1.24 -5.87 -3.85
N VAL A 34 1.88 -6.90 -3.30
CA VAL A 34 1.45 -8.29 -3.48
C VAL A 34 1.18 -8.92 -2.13
N VAL A 35 0.28 -9.90 -2.12
CA VAL A 35 0.02 -10.67 -0.90
C VAL A 35 1.31 -11.32 -0.42
N GLY A 36 1.61 -11.17 0.86
CA GLY A 36 2.85 -11.66 1.45
C GLY A 36 4.02 -10.71 1.33
N GLY A 37 3.88 -9.64 0.54
CA GLY A 37 4.91 -8.60 0.45
C GLY A 37 4.89 -7.70 1.68
N THR A 38 5.95 -6.93 1.82
CA THR A 38 6.08 -6.00 2.95
C THR A 38 6.00 -4.57 2.46
N VAL A 39 5.27 -3.73 3.19
CA VAL A 39 5.11 -2.31 2.89
C VAL A 39 5.33 -1.51 4.18
N THR A 40 5.99 -0.36 4.05
CA THR A 40 6.17 0.56 5.16
C THR A 40 5.64 1.93 4.74
N VAL A 41 4.71 2.49 5.53
CA VAL A 41 4.26 3.87 5.31
C VAL A 41 5.33 4.80 5.89
N VAL A 42 5.90 5.63 5.04
CA VAL A 42 6.96 6.56 5.43
C VAL A 42 6.38 7.89 5.87
N SER A 43 5.43 8.41 5.10
CA SER A 43 4.80 9.69 5.41
C SER A 43 3.51 9.85 4.63
N GLU A 44 2.76 10.90 4.96
CA GLU A 44 1.57 11.29 4.24
C GLU A 44 1.73 12.75 3.84
N ASN A 45 1.37 13.08 2.60
CA ASN A 45 1.52 14.42 2.07
C ASN A 45 0.40 14.71 1.09
N ASP A 46 -0.42 15.72 1.39
CA ASP A 46 -1.53 16.18 0.54
C ASP A 46 -2.46 15.06 0.07
N GLY A 47 -2.78 14.13 0.98
CA GLY A 47 -3.67 13.02 0.66
C GLY A 47 -3.00 11.86 -0.03
N ASN A 48 -1.70 11.94 -0.27
CA ASN A 48 -0.92 10.84 -0.82
C ASN A 48 -0.13 10.16 0.29
N LEU A 49 0.05 8.85 0.17
CA LEU A 49 0.91 8.10 1.06
C LEU A 49 2.24 7.85 0.38
N ILE A 50 3.31 8.14 1.09
CA ILE A 50 4.66 7.80 0.63
C ILE A 50 5.03 6.50 1.32
N VAL A 51 5.31 5.48 0.54
CA VAL A 51 5.56 4.14 1.07
C VAL A 51 6.84 3.54 0.49
N ASN A 52 7.46 2.67 1.28
CA ASN A 52 8.53 1.81 0.79
C ASN A 52 7.94 0.44 0.50
N VAL A 53 8.15 -0.04 -0.70
CA VAL A 53 7.74 -1.38 -1.13
C VAL A 53 8.78 -1.91 -2.11
N LYS A 54 9.23 -3.16 -1.91
CA LYS A 54 10.28 -3.79 -2.76
C LYS A 54 11.50 -2.89 -2.96
N ASP A 55 12.00 -2.32 -1.87
CA ASP A 55 13.18 -1.45 -1.88
C ASP A 55 13.01 -0.16 -2.70
N SER A 56 11.78 0.17 -3.06
CA SER A 56 11.45 1.40 -3.77
C SER A 56 10.57 2.28 -2.92
N ARG A 57 10.73 3.58 -3.08
CA ARG A 57 9.86 4.56 -2.42
C ARG A 57 8.92 5.13 -3.45
N ILE A 58 7.62 4.95 -3.24
CA ILE A 58 6.60 5.41 -4.17
C ILE A 58 5.50 6.16 -3.45
N ALA A 59 4.80 7.01 -4.19
CA ALA A 59 3.64 7.74 -3.68
C ALA A 59 2.38 7.12 -4.29
N ILE A 60 1.38 6.86 -3.44
CA ILE A 60 0.06 6.39 -3.89
C ILE A 60 -1.01 7.27 -3.29
N ASN A 61 -2.12 7.43 -3.99
CA ASN A 61 -3.23 8.21 -3.48
C ASN A 61 -4.08 7.39 -2.50
N GLN A 62 -5.00 8.07 -1.81
CA GLN A 62 -5.86 7.43 -0.82
C GLN A 62 -6.77 6.36 -1.45
N ASP A 63 -7.24 6.60 -2.68
CA ASP A 63 -8.11 5.63 -3.34
C ASP A 63 -7.38 4.30 -3.58
N MET A 64 -6.12 4.36 -3.96
CA MET A 64 -5.32 3.15 -4.14
C MET A 64 -4.98 2.51 -2.80
N ALA A 65 -4.62 3.31 -1.81
CA ALA A 65 -4.25 2.82 -0.49
C ALA A 65 -5.39 2.06 0.19
N ARG A 66 -6.64 2.42 -0.09
CA ARG A 66 -7.80 1.74 0.48
C ARG A 66 -7.90 0.27 0.09
N HIS A 67 -7.34 -0.10 -1.04
CA HIS A 67 -7.42 -1.47 -1.52
C HIS A 67 -6.35 -2.39 -0.93
N ILE A 68 -5.34 -1.82 -0.29
CA ILE A 68 -4.26 -2.60 0.32
C ILE A 68 -4.62 -2.80 1.79
N MET A 69 -4.87 -4.04 2.17
CA MET A 69 -5.23 -4.38 3.55
C MET A 69 -3.98 -4.79 4.32
N ILE A 70 -3.97 -4.41 5.58
CA ILE A 70 -2.88 -4.76 6.51
C ILE A 70 -3.42 -5.53 7.70
#